data_443a32c9b9b25cc0766a5992d8795e1f
#
_entry.id   443a32c9b9b25cc0766a5992d8795e1f
#
_cell.length_a   1.000
_cell.length_b   1.000
_cell.length_c   1.000
_cell.angle_alpha   90.00
_cell.angle_beta   90.00
_cell.angle_gamma   90.00
#
_symmetry.space_group_name_H-M   'P 1'
#
loop_
_entity.id
_entity.type
_entity.pdbx_description
1 polymer ?
#
loop_
_entity_poly.entity_id
_entity_poly.type
_entity_poly.pdbx_seq_one_letter_code
_entity_poly.pdbx_strand_id
1 'polypeptide(L)'
;FGPNSTPIPPYKIAGLPFSNYVKLALDYRPLYRINENNKLAARADFGIAVPYWNSVVNPYVKQFYVGGPYDIRAFPIRKMGPGAYFPYDVIDNNAVPKLEDQTADIKIVMSLEYRFKIIAVLQGALFCDVGNIWTINEDEFRPGAKFNFSTFLNQMAVGPGAGLRIDLNYFIFRFDWAYPLYDPGIDGPQGQAFAKEGVILPEKRPVFNFAIGYPF
;
A
#
# COMPACT_ATOMS: atom_id res chain seq x y z
N PHE A 1 15.80 24.74 7.42
CA PHE A 1 15.37 25.43 8.64
C PHE A 1 16.34 25.06 9.74
N GLY A 2 16.93 26.06 10.45
CA GLY A 2 17.86 25.83 11.56
C GLY A 2 17.08 25.38 12.81
N PRO A 3 17.77 24.76 13.81
CA PRO A 3 17.13 24.18 15.00
C PRO A 3 16.45 25.17 15.95
N ASN A 4 16.45 26.48 15.64
CA ASN A 4 15.90 27.54 16.48
C ASN A 4 14.85 28.44 15.79
N SER A 5 14.27 28.03 14.66
CA SER A 5 13.19 28.80 14.03
C SER A 5 11.87 28.48 14.75
N THR A 6 11.30 29.48 15.43
CA THR A 6 9.90 29.39 15.90
C THR A 6 9.00 29.08 14.72
N PRO A 7 8.10 28.09 14.83
CA PRO A 7 7.16 27.76 13.75
C PRO A 7 6.36 29.02 13.41
N ILE A 8 6.47 29.52 12.19
CA ILE A 8 5.61 30.59 11.71
C ILE A 8 4.19 30.03 11.72
N PRO A 9 3.21 30.66 12.39
CA PRO A 9 1.84 30.18 12.37
C PRO A 9 1.34 30.14 10.91
N PRO A 10 0.55 29.12 10.51
CA PRO A 10 0.11 28.98 9.13
C PRO A 10 -0.67 30.22 8.68
N TYR A 11 -0.40 30.69 7.46
CA TYR A 11 -1.19 31.74 6.83
C TYR A 11 -2.66 31.30 6.70
N LYS A 12 -3.57 32.28 6.84
CA LYS A 12 -5.02 32.03 6.83
C LYS A 12 -5.69 32.84 5.75
N ILE A 13 -6.71 32.26 5.11
CA ILE A 13 -7.65 32.95 4.21
C ILE A 13 -9.00 32.94 4.91
N ALA A 14 -9.60 34.12 5.09
CA ALA A 14 -10.86 34.29 5.83
C ALA A 14 -10.85 33.62 7.23
N GLY A 15 -9.70 33.67 7.94
CA GLY A 15 -9.53 33.06 9.27
C GLY A 15 -9.27 31.55 9.27
N LEU A 16 -9.32 30.86 8.14
CA LEU A 16 -9.11 29.43 8.01
C LEU A 16 -7.69 29.12 7.50
N PRO A 17 -6.95 28.18 8.13
CA PRO A 17 -5.68 27.70 7.60
C PRO A 17 -5.90 26.95 6.29
N PHE A 18 -4.98 27.14 5.33
CA PHE A 18 -5.00 26.43 4.05
C PHE A 18 -3.71 25.67 3.82
N SER A 19 -3.80 24.59 3.05
CA SER A 19 -2.65 23.72 2.77
C SER A 19 -2.16 23.89 1.34
N ASN A 20 -0.83 23.93 1.19
CA ASN A 20 -0.14 23.97 -0.09
C ASN A 20 0.58 22.63 -0.33
N TYR A 21 0.29 22.00 -1.42
CA TYR A 21 0.97 20.79 -1.85
C TYR A 21 0.95 20.65 -3.37
N VAL A 22 1.92 19.91 -3.90
CA VAL A 22 1.92 19.41 -5.28
C VAL A 22 1.77 17.90 -5.22
N LYS A 23 0.84 17.36 -5.98
CA LYS A 23 0.59 15.91 -6.07
C LYS A 23 0.73 15.45 -7.51
N LEU A 24 1.60 14.47 -7.74
CA LEU A 24 1.75 13.75 -9.00
C LEU A 24 1.36 12.30 -8.78
N ALA A 25 0.56 11.74 -9.68
CA ALA A 25 0.23 10.33 -9.69
C ALA A 25 0.28 9.80 -11.12
N LEU A 26 0.96 8.68 -11.31
CA LEU A 26 1.10 7.99 -12.59
C LEU A 26 0.66 6.54 -12.39
N ASP A 27 -0.36 6.10 -13.12
CA ASP A 27 -0.85 4.73 -13.12
C ASP A 27 -0.77 4.18 -14.56
N TYR A 28 0.18 3.28 -14.79
CA TYR A 28 0.43 2.65 -16.08
C TYR A 28 -0.01 1.19 -16.06
N ARG A 29 -0.90 0.79 -16.99
CA ARG A 29 -1.57 -0.52 -17.00
C ARG A 29 -1.46 -1.22 -18.35
N PRO A 30 -0.31 -1.79 -18.71
CA PRO A 30 -0.17 -2.53 -19.96
C PRO A 30 -0.87 -3.89 -19.89
N LEU A 31 -1.51 -4.26 -20.99
CA LEU A 31 -2.10 -5.58 -21.21
C LEU A 31 -1.47 -6.21 -22.44
N TYR A 32 -0.77 -7.32 -22.25
CA TYR A 32 -0.16 -8.08 -23.32
C TYR A 32 -0.97 -9.36 -23.57
N ARG A 33 -1.46 -9.55 -24.81
CA ARG A 33 -2.15 -10.76 -25.23
C ARG A 33 -1.12 -11.76 -25.75
N ILE A 34 -0.92 -12.87 -25.02
CA ILE A 34 -0.01 -13.94 -25.41
C ILE A 34 -0.67 -14.76 -26.52
N ASN A 35 -1.95 -15.13 -26.33
CA ASN A 35 -2.80 -15.80 -27.31
C ASN A 35 -4.29 -15.54 -26.98
N GLU A 36 -5.22 -16.19 -27.68
CA GLU A 36 -6.66 -15.98 -27.46
C GLU A 36 -7.13 -16.34 -26.04
N ASN A 37 -6.47 -17.28 -25.38
CA ASN A 37 -6.84 -17.80 -24.07
C ASN A 37 -6.00 -17.23 -22.91
N ASN A 38 -4.85 -16.62 -23.22
CA ASN A 38 -3.88 -16.19 -22.20
C ASN A 38 -3.48 -14.73 -22.38
N LYS A 39 -3.52 -13.99 -21.28
CA LYS A 39 -3.14 -12.56 -21.22
C LYS A 39 -2.23 -12.33 -20.03
N LEU A 40 -1.29 -11.43 -20.19
CA LEU A 40 -0.45 -10.90 -19.11
C LEU A 40 -0.82 -9.44 -18.91
N ALA A 41 -1.33 -9.11 -17.74
CA ALA A 41 -1.61 -7.75 -17.32
C ALA A 41 -0.56 -7.30 -16.32
N ALA A 42 -0.09 -6.07 -16.44
CA ALA A 42 0.79 -5.47 -15.45
C ALA A 42 0.24 -4.10 -15.03
N ARG A 43 0.67 -3.62 -13.89
CA ARG A 43 0.40 -2.27 -13.39
C ARG A 43 1.64 -1.72 -12.72
N ALA A 44 1.91 -0.45 -12.94
CA ALA A 44 2.89 0.33 -12.20
C ALA A 44 2.20 1.64 -11.76
N ASP A 45 2.02 1.81 -10.45
CA ASP A 45 1.36 2.96 -9.84
C ASP A 45 2.37 3.69 -8.96
N PHE A 46 2.71 4.91 -9.35
CA PHE A 46 3.65 5.80 -8.67
C PHE A 46 2.94 7.07 -8.25
N GLY A 47 3.12 7.47 -7.01
CA GLY A 47 2.55 8.70 -6.50
C GLY A 47 3.53 9.44 -5.60
N ILE A 48 3.52 10.77 -5.68
CA ILE A 48 4.23 11.65 -4.76
C ILE A 48 3.38 12.90 -4.48
N ALA A 49 3.28 13.26 -3.21
CA ALA A 49 2.62 14.47 -2.73
C ALA A 49 3.59 15.25 -1.85
N VAL A 50 4.02 16.42 -2.29
CA VAL A 50 5.02 17.23 -1.59
C VAL A 50 4.33 18.45 -0.97
N PRO A 51 4.27 18.54 0.36
CA PRO A 51 3.81 19.77 1.02
C PRO A 51 4.89 20.84 0.89
N TYR A 52 4.47 22.09 0.76
CA TYR A 52 5.40 23.21 0.68
C TYR A 52 4.82 24.47 1.30
N TRP A 53 5.69 25.47 1.54
CA TRP A 53 5.38 26.80 2.06
C TRP A 53 4.54 26.76 3.35
N ASN A 54 3.19 26.88 3.26
CA ASN A 54 2.29 26.96 4.41
C ASN A 54 1.98 25.59 5.04
N SER A 55 2.46 24.50 4.45
CA SER A 55 2.18 23.13 4.90
C SER A 55 3.46 22.34 5.14
N VAL A 56 3.55 21.72 6.30
CA VAL A 56 4.61 20.77 6.65
C VAL A 56 4.17 19.33 6.34
N VAL A 57 2.86 19.08 6.40
CA VAL A 57 2.23 17.77 6.19
C VAL A 57 1.13 17.91 5.15
N ASN A 58 0.98 16.90 4.29
CA ASN A 58 -0.13 16.83 3.35
C ASN A 58 -1.46 16.58 4.08
N PRO A 59 -2.58 17.17 3.63
CA PRO A 59 -3.89 16.83 4.15
C PRO A 59 -4.15 15.33 4.02
N TYR A 60 -4.72 14.70 5.05
CA TYR A 60 -5.01 13.27 5.10
C TYR A 60 -5.74 12.75 3.85
N VAL A 61 -6.77 13.49 3.39
CA VAL A 61 -7.56 13.12 2.18
C VAL A 61 -6.76 13.18 0.87
N LYS A 62 -5.55 13.74 0.89
CA LYS A 62 -4.65 13.87 -0.27
C LYS A 62 -3.45 12.93 -0.20
N GLN A 63 -3.20 12.32 0.95
CA GLN A 63 -2.17 11.31 1.11
C GLN A 63 -2.51 10.04 0.33
N PHE A 64 -1.50 9.24 0.04
CA PHE A 64 -1.65 7.93 -0.59
C PHE A 64 -1.83 6.86 0.48
N TYR A 65 -2.47 5.78 0.08
CA TYR A 65 -2.61 4.54 0.85
C TYR A 65 -2.47 3.33 -0.08
N VAL A 66 -2.30 2.16 0.49
CA VAL A 66 -2.23 0.88 -0.23
C VAL A 66 -3.12 -0.17 0.44
N GLY A 67 -3.27 -1.29 -0.25
CA GLY A 67 -4.11 -2.42 0.15
C GLY A 67 -5.51 -2.39 -0.44
N GLY A 68 -6.20 -3.52 -0.32
CA GLY A 68 -7.52 -3.76 -0.86
C GLY A 68 -7.54 -4.35 -2.28
N PRO A 69 -8.74 -4.66 -2.79
CA PRO A 69 -8.91 -5.49 -3.99
C PRO A 69 -8.41 -4.87 -5.31
N TYR A 70 -8.14 -3.56 -5.32
CA TYR A 70 -7.67 -2.84 -6.52
C TYR A 70 -6.23 -2.34 -6.39
N ASP A 71 -5.52 -2.80 -5.37
CA ASP A 71 -4.15 -2.38 -5.07
C ASP A 71 -3.29 -3.60 -4.69
N ILE A 72 -2.74 -3.67 -3.48
CA ILE A 72 -2.01 -4.85 -2.98
C ILE A 72 -3.02 -5.77 -2.29
N ARG A 73 -3.50 -6.79 -3.00
CA ARG A 73 -4.66 -7.63 -2.60
C ARG A 73 -4.43 -8.47 -1.35
N ALA A 74 -3.18 -8.71 -0.97
CA ALA A 74 -2.81 -9.46 0.23
C ALA A 74 -2.97 -8.67 1.54
N PHE A 75 -3.27 -7.38 1.46
CA PHE A 75 -3.37 -6.50 2.63
C PHE A 75 -4.72 -5.79 2.67
N PRO A 76 -5.34 -5.66 3.85
CA PRO A 76 -6.53 -4.81 4.00
C PRO A 76 -6.23 -3.36 3.64
N ILE A 77 -7.27 -2.66 3.17
CA ILE A 77 -7.15 -1.25 2.78
C ILE A 77 -6.64 -0.40 3.95
N ARG A 78 -5.59 0.42 3.70
CA ARG A 78 -4.99 1.34 4.69
C ARG A 78 -4.41 0.69 5.95
N LYS A 79 -4.02 -0.58 5.90
CA LYS A 79 -3.47 -1.27 7.07
C LYS A 79 -2.00 -1.67 6.91
N MET A 80 -1.36 -1.27 5.80
CA MET A 80 0.04 -1.58 5.52
C MET A 80 0.87 -0.29 5.35
N GLY A 81 2.14 -0.36 5.74
CA GLY A 81 3.09 0.75 5.70
C GLY A 81 2.86 1.77 6.83
N PRO A 82 3.43 2.98 6.72
CA PRO A 82 4.43 3.39 5.74
C PRO A 82 5.82 2.81 6.00
N GLY A 83 6.55 2.51 4.95
CA GLY A 83 7.91 1.97 5.02
C GLY A 83 7.98 0.66 5.81
N ALA A 84 8.89 0.60 6.79
CA ALA A 84 9.04 -0.53 7.71
C ALA A 84 8.37 -0.26 9.08
N TYR A 85 7.46 0.71 9.16
CA TYR A 85 6.74 1.01 10.39
C TYR A 85 5.90 -0.20 10.84
N PHE A 86 5.96 -0.51 12.13
CA PHE A 86 5.19 -1.60 12.76
C PHE A 86 3.86 -1.03 13.30
N PRO A 87 2.73 -1.23 12.61
CA PRO A 87 1.45 -0.60 12.95
C PRO A 87 0.68 -1.38 14.04
N TYR A 88 1.37 -1.77 15.10
CA TYR A 88 0.80 -2.55 16.21
C TYR A 88 1.19 -1.92 17.56
N ASP A 89 0.31 -2.01 18.52
CA ASP A 89 0.60 -1.79 19.93
C ASP A 89 0.98 -3.11 20.59
N VAL A 90 1.87 -3.06 21.59
CA VAL A 90 2.25 -4.24 22.36
C VAL A 90 1.47 -4.23 23.67
N ILE A 91 0.54 -5.17 23.83
CA ILE A 91 -0.29 -5.33 25.01
C ILE A 91 -0.11 -6.77 25.52
N ASP A 92 0.34 -6.95 26.74
CA ASP A 92 0.59 -8.26 27.36
C ASP A 92 1.45 -9.20 26.46
N ASN A 93 2.53 -8.65 25.90
CA ASN A 93 3.42 -9.32 24.94
C ASN A 93 2.75 -9.75 23.61
N ASN A 94 1.55 -9.29 23.31
CA ASN A 94 0.88 -9.54 22.05
C ASN A 94 0.88 -8.28 21.18
N ALA A 95 1.19 -8.42 19.90
CA ALA A 95 1.05 -7.34 18.93
C ALA A 95 -0.41 -7.21 18.50
N VAL A 96 -1.05 -6.09 18.88
CA VAL A 96 -2.45 -5.77 18.58
C VAL A 96 -2.49 -4.69 17.50
N PRO A 97 -3.21 -4.89 16.38
CA PRO A 97 -3.27 -3.91 15.30
C PRO A 97 -3.79 -2.56 15.76
N LYS A 98 -3.10 -1.49 15.40
CA LYS A 98 -3.61 -0.13 15.56
C LYS A 98 -4.82 0.10 14.67
N LEU A 99 -5.82 0.80 15.19
CA LEU A 99 -7.04 1.13 14.43
C LEU A 99 -6.80 2.23 13.40
N GLU A 100 -5.71 2.97 13.51
CA GLU A 100 -5.38 4.09 12.62
C GLU A 100 -5.14 3.64 11.17
N ASP A 101 -5.61 4.47 10.26
CA ASP A 101 -5.36 4.29 8.83
C ASP A 101 -3.91 4.66 8.49
N GLN A 102 -3.24 3.79 7.75
CA GLN A 102 -1.89 4.03 7.26
C GLN A 102 -1.93 4.81 5.95
N THR A 103 -1.40 6.02 5.99
CA THR A 103 -1.31 6.92 4.83
C THR A 103 0.05 7.59 4.78
N ALA A 104 0.51 8.01 3.58
CA ALA A 104 1.81 8.64 3.40
C ALA A 104 1.87 9.52 2.13
N ASP A 105 3.05 10.06 1.86
CA ASP A 105 3.28 11.06 0.81
C ASP A 105 3.77 10.44 -0.50
N ILE A 106 4.42 9.28 -0.45
CA ILE A 106 4.95 8.56 -1.60
C ILE A 106 4.28 7.21 -1.68
N LYS A 107 3.92 6.78 -2.89
CA LYS A 107 3.38 5.46 -3.20
C LYS A 107 4.15 4.83 -4.34
N ILE A 108 4.51 3.57 -4.21
CA ILE A 108 5.06 2.74 -5.28
C ILE A 108 4.37 1.39 -5.20
N VAL A 109 3.63 1.02 -6.24
CA VAL A 109 2.96 -0.27 -6.37
C VAL A 109 3.19 -0.84 -7.76
N MET A 110 3.53 -2.10 -7.82
CA MET A 110 3.65 -2.88 -9.04
C MET A 110 2.85 -4.16 -8.90
N SER A 111 2.14 -4.52 -9.95
CA SER A 111 1.34 -5.76 -10.01
C SER A 111 1.57 -6.46 -11.33
N LEU A 112 1.64 -7.77 -11.27
CA LEU A 112 1.71 -8.64 -12.45
C LEU A 112 0.64 -9.72 -12.31
N GLU A 113 -0.18 -9.92 -13.35
CA GLU A 113 -1.28 -10.86 -13.35
C GLU A 113 -1.31 -11.65 -14.66
N TYR A 114 -1.14 -12.96 -14.58
CA TYR A 114 -1.34 -13.88 -15.68
C TYR A 114 -2.78 -14.40 -15.64
N ARG A 115 -3.54 -14.12 -16.69
CA ARG A 115 -4.95 -14.52 -16.87
C ARG A 115 -5.04 -15.62 -17.92
N PHE A 116 -5.76 -16.69 -17.60
CA PHE A 116 -5.96 -17.82 -18.52
C PHE A 116 -7.43 -18.25 -18.52
N LYS A 117 -7.92 -18.60 -19.70
CA LYS A 117 -9.29 -19.08 -19.89
C LYS A 117 -9.40 -20.54 -19.44
N ILE A 118 -10.39 -20.85 -18.60
CA ILE A 118 -10.71 -22.20 -18.17
C ILE A 118 -11.85 -22.76 -19.02
N ILE A 119 -12.98 -22.06 -19.05
CA ILE A 119 -14.14 -22.33 -19.91
C ILE A 119 -14.73 -21.02 -20.42
N ALA A 120 -15.81 -21.07 -21.21
CA ALA A 120 -16.35 -19.89 -21.91
C ALA A 120 -16.46 -18.62 -21.07
N VAL A 121 -17.00 -18.71 -19.85
CA VAL A 121 -17.25 -17.57 -18.93
C VAL A 121 -16.29 -17.53 -17.73
N LEU A 122 -15.48 -18.57 -17.53
CA LEU A 122 -14.62 -18.70 -16.36
C LEU A 122 -13.15 -18.54 -16.76
N GLN A 123 -12.48 -17.60 -16.10
CA GLN A 123 -11.06 -17.36 -16.26
C GLN A 123 -10.35 -17.53 -14.90
N GLY A 124 -9.18 -18.15 -14.92
CA GLY A 124 -8.25 -18.17 -13.79
C GLY A 124 -7.26 -17.02 -13.87
N ALA A 125 -6.70 -16.64 -12.73
CA ALA A 125 -5.58 -15.71 -12.68
C ALA A 125 -4.59 -16.12 -11.60
N LEU A 126 -3.31 -15.93 -11.90
CA LEU A 126 -2.22 -15.97 -10.93
C LEU A 126 -1.59 -14.58 -10.91
N PHE A 127 -1.31 -14.05 -9.72
CA PHE A 127 -0.81 -12.70 -9.59
C PHE A 127 0.22 -12.54 -8.47
N CYS A 128 0.97 -11.46 -8.57
CA CYS A 128 1.83 -10.99 -7.50
C CYS A 128 1.76 -9.46 -7.45
N ASP A 129 1.40 -8.92 -6.29
CA ASP A 129 1.37 -7.49 -6.01
C ASP A 129 2.56 -7.15 -5.11
N VAL A 130 3.27 -6.07 -5.43
CA VAL A 130 4.44 -5.61 -4.69
C VAL A 130 4.33 -4.10 -4.52
N GLY A 131 4.58 -3.58 -3.33
CA GLY A 131 4.54 -2.13 -3.13
C GLY A 131 4.55 -1.69 -1.69
N ASN A 132 4.58 -0.38 -1.49
CA ASN A 132 4.45 0.28 -0.20
C ASN A 132 4.16 1.77 -0.37
N ILE A 133 3.98 2.46 0.76
CA ILE A 133 3.92 3.91 0.89
C ILE A 133 5.03 4.38 1.84
N TRP A 134 5.43 5.65 1.72
CA TRP A 134 6.45 6.27 2.59
C TRP A 134 6.12 7.73 2.85
N THR A 135 6.59 8.26 3.99
CA THR A 135 6.61 9.68 4.26
C THR A 135 7.86 10.34 3.63
N ILE A 136 7.74 11.60 3.25
CA ILE A 136 8.91 12.41 2.81
C ILE A 136 9.73 12.85 4.01
N ASN A 137 9.05 13.31 5.05
CA ASN A 137 9.69 13.79 6.29
C ASN A 137 9.74 12.66 7.32
N GLU A 138 10.63 12.81 8.29
CA GLU A 138 10.62 11.95 9.47
C GLU A 138 9.35 12.15 10.27
N ASP A 139 8.82 11.06 10.81
CA ASP A 139 7.63 11.02 11.63
C ASP A 139 8.00 10.33 12.95
N GLU A 140 8.02 11.10 14.04
CA GLU A 140 8.40 10.59 15.37
C GLU A 140 7.44 9.50 15.87
N PHE A 141 6.18 9.53 15.42
CA PHE A 141 5.17 8.55 15.80
C PHE A 141 5.21 7.28 14.92
N ARG A 142 5.85 7.37 13.75
CA ARG A 142 5.97 6.25 12.79
C ARG A 142 7.43 6.04 12.37
N PRO A 143 8.30 5.58 13.28
CA PRO A 143 9.70 5.32 12.98
C PRO A 143 9.82 4.32 11.82
N GLY A 144 10.76 4.55 10.89
CA GLY A 144 10.93 3.73 9.69
C GLY A 144 9.96 4.04 8.55
N ALA A 145 9.08 5.03 8.69
CA ALA A 145 8.13 5.46 7.66
C ALA A 145 8.76 6.25 6.51
N LYS A 146 9.89 6.93 6.77
CA LYS A 146 10.56 7.82 5.83
C LYS A 146 11.15 7.07 4.65
N PHE A 147 10.95 7.61 3.45
CA PHE A 147 11.55 7.09 2.22
C PHE A 147 13.07 7.20 2.23
N ASN A 148 13.75 6.11 1.87
CA ASN A 148 15.20 6.08 1.73
C ASN A 148 15.57 5.21 0.51
N PHE A 149 16.30 5.80 -0.44
CA PHE A 149 16.72 5.11 -1.67
C PHE A 149 17.56 3.85 -1.44
N SER A 150 18.28 3.75 -0.33
CA SER A 150 19.10 2.57 -0.03
C SER A 150 18.31 1.40 0.56
N THR A 151 17.12 1.63 1.12
CA THR A 151 16.35 0.61 1.85
C THR A 151 14.94 0.36 1.31
N PHE A 152 14.41 1.23 0.42
CA PHE A 152 13.01 1.15 0.00
C PHE A 152 12.63 -0.19 -0.64
N LEU A 153 13.56 -0.85 -1.37
CA LEU A 153 13.32 -2.17 -1.96
C LEU A 153 13.08 -3.24 -0.89
N ASN A 154 13.81 -3.18 0.22
CA ASN A 154 13.64 -4.10 1.35
C ASN A 154 12.37 -3.81 2.17
N GLN A 155 11.73 -2.68 1.90
CA GLN A 155 10.48 -2.26 2.54
C GLN A 155 9.26 -2.49 1.63
N MET A 156 9.44 -3.12 0.47
CA MET A 156 8.32 -3.46 -0.42
C MET A 156 7.61 -4.70 0.10
N ALA A 157 6.32 -4.56 0.42
CA ALA A 157 5.47 -5.71 0.73
C ALA A 157 5.26 -6.58 -0.52
N VAL A 158 5.09 -7.88 -0.33
CA VAL A 158 4.90 -8.87 -1.40
C VAL A 158 3.68 -9.71 -1.13
N GLY A 159 2.73 -9.73 -2.06
CA GLY A 159 1.47 -10.45 -1.95
C GLY A 159 1.15 -11.27 -3.20
N PRO A 160 1.64 -12.53 -3.32
CA PRO A 160 1.20 -13.44 -4.35
C PRO A 160 -0.23 -13.92 -4.08
N GLY A 161 -0.91 -14.33 -5.16
CA GLY A 161 -2.25 -14.87 -5.05
C GLY A 161 -2.76 -15.55 -6.31
N ALA A 162 -3.93 -16.13 -6.18
CA ALA A 162 -4.70 -16.72 -7.27
C ALA A 162 -6.14 -16.22 -7.23
N GLY A 163 -6.81 -16.25 -8.36
CA GLY A 163 -8.18 -15.80 -8.40
C GLY A 163 -8.99 -16.39 -9.55
N LEU A 164 -10.30 -16.27 -9.40
CA LEU A 164 -11.28 -16.63 -10.41
C LEU A 164 -12.00 -15.38 -10.91
N ARG A 165 -12.31 -15.36 -12.19
CA ARG A 165 -13.09 -14.32 -12.86
C ARG A 165 -14.24 -14.97 -13.59
N ILE A 166 -15.45 -14.50 -13.31
CA ILE A 166 -16.66 -14.91 -14.03
C ILE A 166 -17.06 -13.75 -14.93
N ASP A 167 -16.84 -13.92 -16.22
CA ASP A 167 -17.12 -12.91 -17.24
C ASP A 167 -18.51 -13.18 -17.86
N LEU A 168 -19.47 -12.32 -17.51
CA LEU A 168 -20.86 -12.38 -17.98
C LEU A 168 -21.14 -11.36 -19.09
N ASN A 169 -20.11 -10.91 -19.81
CA ASN A 169 -20.11 -9.86 -20.84
C ASN A 169 -20.40 -8.44 -20.31
N TYR A 170 -21.35 -8.27 -19.40
CA TYR A 170 -21.69 -6.96 -18.79
C TYR A 170 -20.99 -6.74 -17.45
N PHE A 171 -20.75 -7.80 -16.70
CA PHE A 171 -20.11 -7.77 -15.37
C PHE A 171 -19.07 -8.87 -15.27
N ILE A 172 -17.96 -8.53 -14.65
CA ILE A 172 -16.92 -9.47 -14.29
C ILE A 172 -16.91 -9.57 -12.78
N PHE A 173 -17.30 -10.72 -12.26
CA PHE A 173 -17.15 -11.01 -10.85
C PHE A 173 -15.77 -11.62 -10.61
N ARG A 174 -15.10 -11.09 -9.60
CA ARG A 174 -13.75 -11.48 -9.26
C ARG A 174 -13.67 -11.96 -7.83
N PHE A 175 -13.01 -13.10 -7.66
CA PHE A 175 -12.71 -13.73 -6.39
C PHE A 175 -11.20 -13.92 -6.33
N ASP A 176 -10.51 -13.16 -5.48
CA ASP A 176 -9.07 -13.22 -5.32
C ASP A 176 -8.71 -13.74 -3.94
N TRP A 177 -7.77 -14.66 -3.89
CA TRP A 177 -7.17 -15.19 -2.67
C TRP A 177 -5.69 -14.84 -2.69
N ALA A 178 -5.26 -13.96 -1.81
CA ALA A 178 -3.91 -13.42 -1.73
C ALA A 178 -3.29 -13.70 -0.37
N TYR A 179 -1.99 -13.96 -0.33
CA TYR A 179 -1.24 -14.23 0.89
C TYR A 179 -0.17 -13.15 1.11
N PRO A 180 -0.10 -12.52 2.30
CA PRO A 180 0.94 -11.54 2.63
C PRO A 180 2.27 -12.26 2.87
N LEU A 181 2.99 -12.58 1.79
CA LEU A 181 4.24 -13.32 1.84
C LEU A 181 5.32 -12.56 2.62
N TYR A 182 5.44 -11.27 2.34
CA TYR A 182 6.33 -10.37 3.05
C TYR A 182 5.60 -9.10 3.46
N ASP A 183 5.63 -8.77 4.75
CA ASP A 183 5.10 -7.54 5.34
C ASP A 183 6.27 -6.79 5.99
N PRO A 184 6.69 -5.64 5.46
CA PRO A 184 7.84 -4.91 5.98
C PRO A 184 7.67 -4.41 7.42
N GLY A 185 6.43 -4.22 7.90
CA GLY A 185 6.15 -3.89 9.29
C GLY A 185 6.42 -5.05 10.23
N ILE A 186 6.01 -6.26 9.85
CA ILE A 186 6.14 -7.49 10.67
C ILE A 186 7.51 -8.16 10.44
N ASP A 187 7.85 -8.42 9.17
CA ASP A 187 9.07 -9.16 8.79
C ASP A 187 10.31 -8.27 8.78
N GLY A 188 10.12 -6.95 8.80
CA GLY A 188 11.19 -5.96 8.76
C GLY A 188 11.89 -5.76 10.12
N PRO A 189 12.85 -4.84 10.18
CA PRO A 189 13.70 -4.65 11.35
C PRO A 189 12.95 -4.38 12.66
N GLN A 190 11.85 -3.65 12.61
CA GLN A 190 11.05 -3.32 13.81
C GLN A 190 10.30 -4.55 14.34
N GLY A 191 9.54 -5.24 13.48
CA GLY A 191 8.84 -6.45 13.88
C GLY A 191 9.78 -7.52 14.42
N GLN A 192 10.94 -7.70 13.75
CA GLN A 192 11.98 -8.63 14.24
C GLN A 192 12.59 -8.21 15.59
N ALA A 193 12.73 -6.89 15.86
CA ALA A 193 13.21 -6.41 17.15
C ALA A 193 12.21 -6.77 18.25
N PHE A 194 10.92 -6.51 18.05
CA PHE A 194 9.85 -6.88 18.99
C PHE A 194 9.76 -8.39 19.20
N ALA A 195 9.92 -9.20 18.15
CA ALA A 195 9.96 -10.66 18.27
C ALA A 195 11.13 -11.14 19.17
N LYS A 196 12.30 -10.52 19.06
CA LYS A 196 13.46 -10.81 19.93
C LYS A 196 13.24 -10.43 21.39
N GLU A 197 12.41 -9.42 21.63
CA GLU A 197 11.98 -8.99 22.97
C GLU A 197 10.88 -9.88 23.54
N GLY A 198 10.44 -10.92 22.82
CA GLY A 198 9.42 -11.86 23.24
C GLY A 198 7.99 -11.46 22.91
N VAL A 199 7.79 -10.46 22.05
CA VAL A 199 6.46 -10.07 21.57
C VAL A 199 5.95 -11.11 20.57
N ILE A 200 4.72 -11.55 20.76
CA ILE A 200 4.01 -12.45 19.85
C ILE A 200 3.51 -11.64 18.66
N LEU A 201 4.12 -11.84 17.50
CA LEU A 201 3.71 -11.17 16.27
C LEU A 201 2.40 -11.74 15.72
N PRO A 202 1.62 -10.94 14.98
CA PRO A 202 0.39 -11.41 14.38
C PRO A 202 0.66 -12.47 13.31
N GLU A 203 -0.17 -13.48 13.27
CA GLU A 203 -0.14 -14.51 12.23
C GLU A 203 -0.57 -13.92 10.89
N LYS A 204 0.23 -14.17 9.86
CA LYS A 204 -0.13 -13.79 8.48
C LYS A 204 -1.20 -14.73 7.95
N ARG A 205 -2.34 -14.18 7.56
CA ARG A 205 -3.49 -14.95 7.06
C ARG A 205 -3.81 -14.57 5.63
N PRO A 206 -4.26 -15.52 4.80
CA PRO A 206 -4.74 -15.20 3.47
C PRO A 206 -5.90 -14.20 3.52
N VAL A 207 -5.90 -13.25 2.57
CA VAL A 207 -6.97 -12.27 2.39
C VAL A 207 -7.82 -12.70 1.20
N PHE A 208 -9.11 -12.80 1.42
CA PHE A 208 -10.09 -13.05 0.37
C PHE A 208 -10.73 -11.74 -0.07
N ASN A 209 -10.67 -11.45 -1.37
CA ASN A 209 -11.29 -10.26 -1.95
C ASN A 209 -12.39 -10.67 -2.93
N PHE A 210 -13.57 -10.07 -2.77
CA PHE A 210 -14.62 -10.06 -3.77
C PHE A 210 -14.68 -8.67 -4.41
N ALA A 211 -14.72 -8.61 -5.74
CA ALA A 211 -14.83 -7.35 -6.45
C ALA A 211 -15.53 -7.52 -7.80
N ILE A 212 -15.99 -6.41 -8.36
CA ILE A 212 -16.60 -6.32 -9.69
C ILE A 212 -15.63 -5.59 -10.62
N GLY A 213 -15.35 -6.16 -11.78
CA GLY A 213 -14.38 -5.66 -12.75
C GLY A 213 -12.97 -6.23 -12.59
N TYR A 214 -12.07 -5.84 -13.52
CA TYR A 214 -10.65 -6.20 -13.41
C TYR A 214 -9.94 -5.32 -12.38
N PRO A 215 -8.84 -5.80 -11.76
CA PRO A 215 -8.09 -5.01 -10.77
C PRO A 215 -7.36 -3.83 -11.43
N PHE A 216 -6.97 -4.01 -12.69
CA PHE A 216 -6.30 -3.02 -13.53
C PHE A 216 -6.35 -3.43 -15.01
#